data_d467a93aec6b924fe8547d1d3ea60b36
#
_entry.id   d467a93aec6b924fe8547d1d3ea60b36
#
_cell.length_a   1.000
_cell.length_b   1.000
_cell.length_c   1.000
_cell.angle_alpha   90.00
_cell.angle_beta   90.00
_cell.angle_gamma   90.00
#
_symmetry.space_group_name_H-M   'P 1'
#
loop_
_entity.id
_entity.type
_entity.pdbx_description
1 polymer ?
#
loop_
_entity_poly.entity_id
_entity_poly.type
_entity_poly.pdbx_seq_one_letter_code
_entity_poly.pdbx_strand_id
1 'polypeptide(L)'
;MQVIAKIENWAQQPDVQTQNGMTSKAQVVLRCPGGRNAEGFVGTAFGAVAAHNIAKGTMVVADVHFYTHEYEGKVFQDVNIFDLCPLKPTAGVGEHY
;
A
#
# COMPACT_ATOMS: atom_id res chain seq x y z
N MET A 1 6.83 0.93 9.80
CA MET A 1 6.02 2.07 10.25
C MET A 1 4.58 1.86 9.82
N GLN A 2 3.64 2.06 10.72
CA GLN A 2 2.23 1.90 10.41
C GLN A 2 1.59 3.24 10.14
N VAL A 3 0.80 3.31 9.08
CA VAL A 3 0.07 4.53 8.75
C VAL A 3 -1.37 4.18 8.42
N ILE A 4 -2.27 5.11 8.70
CA ILE A 4 -3.67 5.00 8.28
C ILE A 4 -3.80 5.81 7.01
N ALA A 5 -4.34 5.18 5.97
CA ALA A 5 -4.45 5.83 4.67
C ALA A 5 -5.62 5.27 3.89
N LYS A 6 -5.99 5.98 2.84
CA LYS A 6 -7.03 5.56 1.92
C LYS A 6 -6.38 5.06 0.63
N ILE A 7 -6.88 3.95 0.12
CA ILE A 7 -6.42 3.44 -1.18
C ILE A 7 -6.92 4.41 -2.26
N GLU A 8 -5.99 5.02 -2.96
CA GLU A 8 -6.33 5.94 -4.03
C GLU A 8 -6.27 5.28 -5.40
N ASN A 9 -5.32 4.37 -5.56
CA ASN A 9 -5.20 3.61 -6.79
C ASN A 9 -4.46 2.31 -6.51
N TRP A 10 -4.80 1.27 -7.27
CA TRP A 10 -4.17 -0.04 -7.16
C TRP A 10 -3.83 -0.50 -8.57
N ALA A 11 -2.55 -0.54 -8.88
CA ALA A 11 -2.07 -0.93 -10.20
C ALA A 11 -1.32 -2.24 -10.11
N GLN A 12 -1.98 -3.32 -10.56
CA GLN A 12 -1.34 -4.62 -10.61
C GLN A 12 -0.21 -4.59 -11.63
N GLN A 13 0.94 -5.09 -11.23
CA GLN A 13 2.13 -5.12 -12.07
C GLN A 13 2.39 -6.55 -12.54
N PRO A 14 3.23 -6.74 -13.57
CA PRO A 14 3.65 -8.10 -13.93
C PRO A 14 4.33 -8.78 -12.77
N ASP A 15 4.11 -10.09 -12.64
CA ASP A 15 4.75 -10.88 -11.61
C ASP A 15 6.27 -10.79 -11.75
N VAL A 16 6.97 -10.86 -10.62
CA VAL A 16 8.42 -10.78 -10.60
C VAL A 16 9.01 -12.11 -10.17
N GLN A 17 10.18 -12.41 -10.70
CA GLN A 17 10.91 -13.63 -10.35
C GLN A 17 11.68 -13.38 -9.06
N THR A 18 11.50 -14.28 -8.10
CA THR A 18 12.24 -14.27 -6.86
C THR A 18 12.93 -15.61 -6.66
N GLN A 19 13.71 -15.73 -5.59
CA GLN A 19 14.37 -17.00 -5.27
C GLN A 19 13.36 -18.13 -5.05
N ASN A 20 12.16 -17.76 -4.63
CA ASN A 20 11.11 -18.73 -4.32
C ASN A 20 10.10 -18.88 -5.46
N GLY A 21 10.41 -18.37 -6.65
CA GLY A 21 9.54 -18.45 -7.81
C GLY A 21 8.92 -17.11 -8.14
N MET A 22 7.83 -17.15 -8.91
CA MET A 22 7.13 -15.94 -9.33
C MET A 22 6.30 -15.39 -8.17
N THR A 23 6.30 -14.07 -8.03
CA THR A 23 5.57 -13.40 -6.97
C THR A 23 4.76 -12.25 -7.54
N SER A 24 3.55 -12.06 -7.03
CA SER A 24 2.69 -10.96 -7.43
C SER A 24 3.28 -9.63 -6.97
N LYS A 25 3.03 -8.60 -7.76
CA LYS A 25 3.51 -7.25 -7.46
C LYS A 25 2.41 -6.26 -7.80
N ALA A 26 2.23 -5.27 -6.94
CA ALA A 26 1.27 -4.19 -7.18
C ALA A 26 1.86 -2.87 -6.73
N GLN A 27 1.54 -1.82 -7.47
CA GLN A 27 1.88 -0.47 -7.07
C GLN A 27 0.62 0.18 -6.53
N VAL A 28 0.68 0.68 -5.31
CA VAL A 28 -0.49 1.18 -4.60
C VAL A 28 -0.26 2.63 -4.25
N VAL A 29 -1.20 3.49 -4.64
CA VAL A 29 -1.18 4.89 -4.25
C VAL A 29 -2.07 5.04 -3.03
N LEU A 30 -1.50 5.60 -1.96
CA LEU A 30 -2.16 5.77 -0.68
C LEU A 30 -2.22 7.25 -0.35
N ARG A 31 -3.36 7.68 0.24
CA ARG A 31 -3.56 9.08 0.63
C ARG A 31 -3.83 9.12 2.12
N CYS A 32 -2.95 9.79 2.86
CA CYS A 32 -3.13 9.94 4.31
C CYS A 32 -4.24 10.94 4.61
N PRO A 33 -4.99 10.76 5.70
CA PRO A 33 -5.98 11.75 6.11
C PRO A 33 -5.32 13.09 6.38
N GLY A 34 -5.95 14.19 6.01
CA GLY A 34 -5.34 15.50 6.24
C GLY A 34 -6.05 16.63 5.51
N GLY A 35 -7.29 16.44 5.15
CA GLY A 35 -8.06 17.48 4.48
C GLY A 35 -7.48 17.83 3.12
N ARG A 36 -7.51 19.12 2.78
CA ARG A 36 -7.08 19.54 1.46
C ARG A 36 -5.58 19.38 1.23
N ASN A 37 -4.80 19.27 2.32
CA ASN A 37 -3.36 19.12 2.21
C ASN A 37 -2.92 17.69 2.51
N ALA A 38 -3.83 16.75 2.34
CA ALA A 38 -3.52 15.35 2.57
C ALA A 38 -2.37 14.89 1.68
N GLU A 39 -1.40 14.25 2.30
CA GLU A 39 -0.23 13.75 1.59
C GLU A 39 -0.49 12.34 1.07
N GLY A 40 0.05 12.08 -0.10
CA GLY A 40 -0.02 10.77 -0.69
C GLY A 40 1.36 10.21 -0.95
N PHE A 41 1.44 8.90 -1.06
CA PHE A 41 2.68 8.23 -1.43
C PHE A 41 2.37 6.99 -2.24
N VAL A 42 3.39 6.51 -2.94
CA VAL A 42 3.29 5.31 -3.75
C VAL A 42 4.13 4.24 -3.07
N GLY A 43 3.53 3.09 -2.82
CA GLY A 43 4.23 1.94 -2.26
C GLY A 43 4.11 0.74 -3.16
N THR A 44 5.02 -0.20 -3.00
CA THR A 44 5.02 -1.45 -3.74
C THR A 44 4.67 -2.59 -2.80
N ALA A 45 3.67 -3.38 -3.18
CA ALA A 45 3.27 -4.57 -2.44
C ALA A 45 3.67 -5.80 -3.22
N PHE A 46 4.03 -6.86 -2.49
CA PHE A 46 4.45 -8.12 -3.08
C PHE A 46 3.67 -9.28 -2.47
N GLY A 47 3.55 -10.36 -3.22
CA GLY A 47 2.99 -11.61 -2.73
C GLY A 47 1.52 -11.50 -2.37
N ALA A 48 1.15 -12.03 -1.21
CA ALA A 48 -0.24 -12.05 -0.77
C ALA A 48 -0.83 -10.65 -0.65
N VAL A 49 -0.03 -9.67 -0.22
CA VAL A 49 -0.51 -8.30 -0.10
C VAL A 49 -0.88 -7.74 -1.47
N ALA A 50 -0.03 -8.00 -2.48
CA ALA A 50 -0.31 -7.56 -3.84
C ALA A 50 -1.57 -8.22 -4.41
N ALA A 51 -1.84 -9.45 -3.99
CA ALA A 51 -2.98 -10.21 -4.48
C ALA A 51 -4.32 -9.74 -3.89
N HIS A 52 -4.30 -8.96 -2.82
CA HIS A 52 -5.54 -8.49 -2.17
C HIS A 52 -6.38 -7.59 -3.09
N ASN A 53 -5.72 -6.75 -3.88
CA ASN A 53 -6.42 -5.85 -4.80
C ASN A 53 -7.56 -5.11 -4.11
N ILE A 54 -7.20 -4.37 -3.06
CA ILE A 54 -8.19 -3.68 -2.23
C ILE A 54 -8.82 -2.53 -3.02
N ALA A 55 -10.13 -2.38 -2.89
CA ALA A 55 -10.88 -1.42 -3.66
C ALA A 55 -10.49 0.02 -3.36
N LYS A 56 -10.48 0.84 -4.41
CA LYS A 56 -10.25 2.27 -4.30
C LYS A 56 -11.24 2.89 -3.31
N GLY A 57 -10.74 3.77 -2.45
CA GLY A 57 -11.55 4.43 -1.45
C GLY A 57 -11.56 3.74 -0.09
N THR A 58 -11.00 2.53 0.00
CA THR A 58 -10.96 1.79 1.27
C THR A 58 -9.91 2.38 2.18
N MET A 59 -10.29 2.61 3.45
CA MET A 59 -9.33 3.01 4.48
C MET A 59 -8.61 1.76 4.99
N VAL A 60 -7.31 1.89 5.16
CA VAL A 60 -6.47 0.77 5.60
C VAL A 60 -5.47 1.23 6.64
N VAL A 61 -5.01 0.28 7.45
CA VAL A 61 -3.78 0.44 8.21
C VAL A 61 -2.69 -0.26 7.38
N ALA A 62 -1.70 0.50 6.96
CA ALA A 62 -0.63 -0.02 6.12
C ALA A 62 0.65 -0.10 6.93
N ASP A 63 1.34 -1.25 6.82
CA ASP A 63 2.67 -1.40 7.37
C ASP A 63 3.66 -1.14 6.24
N VAL A 64 4.34 0.00 6.33
CA VAL A 64 5.24 0.43 5.25
C VAL A 64 6.66 0.51 5.76
N HIS A 65 7.58 0.18 4.87
CA HIS A 65 9.00 0.23 5.14
C HIS A 65 9.69 1.06 4.07
N PHE A 66 10.58 1.92 4.51
CA PHE A 66 11.28 2.82 3.61
C PHE A 66 12.73 2.36 3.51
N TYR A 67 13.20 2.21 2.28
CA TYR A 67 14.58 1.82 2.01
C TYR A 67 15.20 2.85 1.08
N THR A 68 16.49 3.04 1.20
CA THR A 68 17.23 3.87 0.27
C THR A 68 18.28 3.02 -0.42
N HIS A 69 18.55 3.35 -1.67
CA HIS A 69 19.67 2.74 -2.38
C HIS A 69 20.31 3.78 -3.27
N GLU A 70 21.58 3.57 -3.55
CA GLU A 70 22.36 4.47 -4.38
C GLU A 70 22.66 3.79 -5.71
N TYR A 71 22.48 4.55 -6.79
CA TYR A 71 22.78 4.07 -8.12
C TYR A 71 23.32 5.22 -8.95
N GLU A 72 24.53 5.07 -9.46
CA GLU A 72 25.21 6.08 -10.28
C GLU A 72 25.25 7.46 -9.62
N GLY A 73 25.57 7.48 -8.32
CA GLY A 73 25.70 8.69 -7.56
C GLY A 73 24.39 9.34 -7.14
N LYS A 74 23.25 8.71 -7.43
CA LYS A 74 21.94 9.21 -7.03
C LYS A 74 21.35 8.31 -5.97
N VAL A 75 20.64 8.92 -5.03
CA VAL A 75 19.97 8.17 -3.96
C VAL A 75 18.50 8.08 -4.30
N PHE A 76 17.98 6.86 -4.28
CA PHE A 76 16.56 6.58 -4.54
C PHE A 76 15.94 6.03 -3.26
N GLN A 77 14.65 6.31 -3.11
CA GLN A 77 13.88 5.77 -2.00
C GLN A 77 12.86 4.77 -2.51
N ASP A 78 12.84 3.59 -1.87
CA ASP A 78 11.82 2.58 -2.13
C ASP A 78 10.88 2.53 -0.94
N VAL A 79 9.59 2.46 -1.23
CA VAL A 79 8.55 2.32 -0.21
C VAL A 79 7.89 0.98 -0.45
N ASN A 80 8.06 0.05 0.49
CA ASN A 80 7.48 -1.28 0.39
C ASN A 80 6.35 -1.42 1.38
N ILE A 81 5.24 -2.00 0.92
CA ILE A 81 4.07 -2.24 1.75
C ILE A 81 4.10 -3.70 2.17
N PHE A 82 4.28 -3.93 3.47
CA PHE A 82 4.39 -5.28 4.01
C PHE A 82 3.05 -5.85 4.41
N ASP A 83 2.09 -4.98 4.73
CA ASP A 83 0.75 -5.44 5.10
C ASP A 83 -0.26 -4.31 4.87
N LEU A 84 -1.49 -4.70 4.56
CA LEU A 84 -2.61 -3.78 4.40
C LEU A 84 -3.81 -4.39 5.09
N CYS A 85 -4.29 -3.73 6.13
CA CYS A 85 -5.45 -4.19 6.89
C CYS A 85 -6.61 -3.23 6.64
N PRO A 86 -7.63 -3.64 5.87
CA PRO A 86 -8.78 -2.77 5.65
C PRO A 86 -9.50 -2.48 6.96
N LEU A 87 -9.87 -1.21 7.13
CA LEU A 87 -10.67 -0.78 8.26
C LEU A 87 -12.14 -0.87 7.85
N LYS A 88 -12.89 -1.67 8.56
CA LYS A 88 -14.33 -1.81 8.26
C LYS A 88 -15.10 -0.72 9.00
N PRO A 89 -16.13 -0.17 8.38
CA PRO A 89 -17.00 0.74 9.10
C PRO A 89 -17.61 0.03 10.30
N THR A 90 -17.67 0.71 11.42
CA THR A 90 -18.28 0.14 12.63
C THR A 90 -19.73 0.57 12.74
N ALA A 91 -20.39 0.48 11.89
CA ALA A 91 -21.78 0.92 11.92
C ALA A 91 -22.74 -0.20 12.11
N GLY A 92 -21.99 -0.07 12.16
CA GLY A 92 -22.64 -0.47 12.19
C GLY A 92 -22.68 -0.90 12.39
N VAL A 93 -22.45 -1.06 12.73
CA VAL A 93 -22.49 -1.41 12.74
C VAL A 93 -23.07 -1.33 12.63
N GLY A 94 -23.28 -1.10 12.61
CA GLY A 94 -23.81 -0.99 12.39
C GLY A 94 -24.28 -1.05 12.11
N GLU A 95 -24.44 -1.16 12.26
CA GLU A 95 -24.90 -1.10 12.05
C GLU A 95 -25.45 -1.13 12.20
N HIS A 96 -25.71 -1.18 12.74
CA HIS A 96 -26.23 -1.01 12.90
C HIS A 96 -26.52 -0.63 13.37
N TYR A 97 -26.33 -0.46 14.03
CA TYR A 97 -26.76 0.16 14.45
C TYR A 97 -27.42 0.53 14.35
#